data_23f3026ae73aac3353003b2d9489464f
#
_entry.id   23f3026ae73aac3353003b2d9489464f
#
_cell.length_a   1.000
_cell.length_b   1.000
_cell.length_c   1.000
_cell.angle_alpha   90.00
_cell.angle_beta   90.00
_cell.angle_gamma   90.00
#
_symmetry.space_group_name_H-M   'P 1'
#
loop_
_entity.id
_entity.type
_entity.pdbx_description
1 polymer ?
#
loop_
_entity_poly.entity_id
_entity_poly.type
_entity_poly.pdbx_seq_one_letter_code
_entity_poly.pdbx_strand_id
1 'polypeptide(L)'
;LIVCLNLGANINIAKQSLKNFSGVQRRMTKIFTKNKNDFYDDYAHHPTEISSILEGVNNVNSKRKIISIFEPHRYSRVMSLKKEFSRCFSKSNLVIICPLYAAGEKRNFKFDLMKFANLIAKNSHTQVIIVRSEIELTKFLKKNLISNEIIIGMGAGVISKWLMRLK
;
A
#
# COMPACT_ATOMS: atom_id res chain seq x y z
N LEU A 1 -22.02 10.40 9.04
CA LEU A 1 -22.87 10.74 10.19
C LEU A 1 -23.79 11.91 9.87
N ILE A 2 -23.27 13.08 9.44
CA ILE A 2 -24.07 14.30 9.15
C ILE A 2 -25.21 13.99 8.15
N VAL A 3 -24.91 13.30 7.05
CA VAL A 3 -25.92 12.91 6.03
C VAL A 3 -27.02 12.06 6.65
N CYS A 4 -26.67 11.07 7.48
CA CYS A 4 -27.66 10.21 8.13
C CYS A 4 -28.57 11.02 9.09
N LEU A 5 -27.99 11.94 9.84
CA LEU A 5 -28.76 12.81 10.75
C LEU A 5 -29.71 13.74 9.99
N ASN A 6 -29.25 14.32 8.88
CA ASN A 6 -30.11 15.16 8.02
C ASN A 6 -31.24 14.37 7.35
N LEU A 7 -31.08 13.06 7.19
CA LEU A 7 -32.13 12.14 6.72
C LEU A 7 -32.98 11.57 7.84
N GLY A 8 -32.90 12.12 9.08
CA GLY A 8 -33.71 11.72 10.21
C GLY A 8 -33.23 10.51 11.00
N ALA A 9 -31.99 10.06 10.81
CA ALA A 9 -31.46 8.95 11.60
C ALA A 9 -31.34 9.32 13.08
N ASN A 10 -31.68 8.39 13.95
CA ASN A 10 -31.51 8.57 15.39
C ASN A 10 -30.03 8.59 15.75
N ILE A 11 -29.61 9.65 16.49
CA ILE A 11 -28.19 9.87 16.85
C ILE A 11 -27.60 8.71 17.68
N ASN A 12 -28.43 8.10 18.59
CA ASN A 12 -27.93 7.01 19.44
C ASN A 12 -27.71 5.74 18.63
N ILE A 13 -28.59 5.43 17.69
CA ILE A 13 -28.45 4.31 16.76
C ILE A 13 -27.22 4.54 15.88
N ALA A 14 -27.02 5.75 15.32
CA ALA A 14 -25.90 6.10 14.50
C ALA A 14 -24.58 5.98 15.28
N LYS A 15 -24.52 6.44 16.54
CA LYS A 15 -23.34 6.27 17.42
C LYS A 15 -23.03 4.80 17.67
N GLN A 16 -24.05 3.98 17.98
CA GLN A 16 -23.87 2.55 18.22
C GLN A 16 -23.36 1.83 16.96
N SER A 17 -23.92 2.15 15.80
CA SER A 17 -23.48 1.60 14.51
C SER A 17 -22.02 1.96 14.19
N LEU A 18 -21.61 3.21 14.44
CA LEU A 18 -20.23 3.64 14.29
C LEU A 18 -19.28 2.94 15.25
N LYS A 19 -19.69 2.73 16.50
CA LYS A 19 -18.90 2.00 17.50
C LYS A 19 -18.64 0.55 17.09
N ASN A 20 -19.62 -0.08 16.45
CA ASN A 20 -19.55 -1.47 16.00
C ASN A 20 -18.98 -1.62 14.57
N PHE A 21 -18.68 -0.50 13.91
CA PHE A 21 -18.15 -0.51 12.55
C PHE A 21 -16.68 -0.97 12.54
N SER A 22 -16.43 -2.12 11.95
CA SER A 22 -15.11 -2.74 11.86
C SER A 22 -14.22 -2.20 10.73
N GLY A 23 -14.65 -1.13 10.08
CA GLY A 23 -13.92 -0.55 8.93
C GLY A 23 -14.34 -1.16 7.58
N VAL A 24 -13.74 -0.64 6.52
CA VAL A 24 -13.91 -1.14 5.15
C VAL A 24 -12.73 -2.03 4.81
N GLN A 25 -13.00 -3.17 4.17
CA GLN A 25 -11.93 -4.05 3.69
C GLN A 25 -10.95 -3.30 2.78
N ARG A 26 -9.67 -3.69 2.83
CA ARG A 26 -8.59 -3.07 2.07
C ARG A 26 -8.44 -1.56 2.35
N ARG A 27 -8.67 -1.14 3.60
CA ARG A 27 -8.36 0.20 4.15
C ARG A 27 -7.60 0.02 5.44
N MET A 28 -6.27 -0.07 5.34
CA MET A 28 -5.35 -0.44 6.43
C MET A 28 -5.84 -1.67 7.22
N THR A 29 -6.34 -2.66 6.48
CA THR A 29 -6.86 -3.90 7.07
C THR A 29 -5.69 -4.77 7.50
N LYS A 30 -5.57 -5.05 8.80
CA LYS A 30 -4.58 -5.99 9.31
C LYS A 30 -4.95 -7.41 8.88
N ILE A 31 -4.06 -8.08 8.13
CA ILE A 31 -4.30 -9.43 7.62
C ILE A 31 -3.84 -10.47 8.64
N PHE A 32 -2.61 -10.34 9.13
CA PHE A 32 -2.02 -11.23 10.14
C PHE A 32 -0.78 -10.60 10.78
N THR A 33 -0.28 -11.25 11.83
CA THR A 33 1.03 -10.97 12.42
C THR A 33 1.87 -12.24 12.36
N LYS A 34 3.13 -12.12 11.95
CA LYS A 34 4.11 -13.22 11.90
C LYS A 34 5.49 -12.74 12.33
N ASN A 35 6.11 -13.41 13.31
CA ASN A 35 7.41 -13.01 13.85
C ASN A 35 7.46 -11.55 14.31
N LYS A 36 6.40 -11.08 15.00
CA LYS A 36 6.18 -9.68 15.42
C LYS A 36 6.06 -8.68 14.26
N ASN A 37 6.02 -9.13 13.02
CA ASN A 37 5.78 -8.32 11.84
C ASN A 37 4.27 -8.25 11.56
N ASP A 38 3.76 -7.04 11.40
CA ASP A 38 2.34 -6.81 11.10
C ASP A 38 2.14 -6.59 9.61
N PHE A 39 1.22 -7.35 9.02
CA PHE A 39 0.88 -7.27 7.60
C PHE A 39 -0.47 -6.61 7.41
N TYR A 40 -0.49 -5.58 6.58
CA TYR A 40 -1.67 -4.80 6.25
C TYR A 40 -1.95 -4.81 4.74
N ASP A 41 -3.22 -4.79 4.38
CA ASP A 41 -3.71 -4.61 3.01
C ASP A 41 -4.40 -3.26 2.88
N ASP A 42 -4.02 -2.50 1.86
CA ASP A 42 -4.64 -1.24 1.52
C ASP A 42 -4.91 -1.12 0.02
N TYR A 43 -6.01 -0.51 -0.34
CA TYR A 43 -6.40 -0.29 -1.73
C TYR A 43 -5.68 0.90 -2.38
N ALA A 44 -4.89 1.64 -1.62
CA ALA A 44 -4.19 2.82 -2.11
C ALA A 44 -3.38 2.54 -3.38
N HIS A 45 -3.65 3.31 -4.39
CA HIS A 45 -3.03 3.21 -5.70
C HIS A 45 -2.84 4.57 -6.38
N HIS A 46 -3.11 5.65 -5.65
CA HIS A 46 -2.83 7.04 -6.00
C HIS A 46 -1.74 7.60 -5.08
N PRO A 47 -0.80 8.44 -5.56
CA PRO A 47 0.32 8.92 -4.73
C PRO A 47 -0.12 9.67 -3.47
N THR A 48 -1.20 10.44 -3.53
CA THR A 48 -1.77 11.12 -2.35
C THR A 48 -2.26 10.13 -1.30
N GLU A 49 -2.94 9.06 -1.71
CA GLU A 49 -3.41 8.01 -0.80
C GLU A 49 -2.22 7.32 -0.12
N ILE A 50 -1.21 6.95 -0.91
CA ILE A 50 0.02 6.29 -0.42
C ILE A 50 0.72 7.18 0.61
N SER A 51 0.95 8.47 0.29
CA SER A 51 1.60 9.40 1.19
C SER A 51 0.83 9.54 2.50
N SER A 52 -0.49 9.73 2.44
CA SER A 52 -1.34 9.88 3.64
C SER A 52 -1.31 8.66 4.55
N ILE A 53 -1.33 7.44 3.97
CA ILE A 53 -1.23 6.20 4.73
C ILE A 53 0.12 6.09 5.42
N LEU A 54 1.20 6.31 4.67
CA LEU A 54 2.56 6.18 5.20
C LEU A 54 2.85 7.20 6.28
N GLU A 55 2.36 8.44 6.14
CA GLU A 55 2.43 9.46 7.18
C GLU A 55 1.66 9.06 8.43
N GLY A 56 0.41 8.60 8.28
CA GLY A 56 -0.41 8.13 9.39
C GLY A 56 0.24 6.99 10.15
N VAL A 57 0.77 5.99 9.44
CA VAL A 57 1.45 4.84 10.05
C VAL A 57 2.74 5.28 10.75
N ASN A 58 3.54 6.14 10.13
CA ASN A 58 4.78 6.63 10.71
C ASN A 58 4.53 7.45 11.99
N ASN A 59 3.48 8.26 12.04
CA ASN A 59 3.15 9.07 13.21
C ASN A 59 2.78 8.21 14.44
N VAL A 60 2.10 7.09 14.21
CA VAL A 60 1.70 6.17 15.29
C VAL A 60 2.82 5.19 15.66
N ASN A 61 3.71 4.84 14.71
CA ASN A 61 4.68 3.76 14.84
C ASN A 61 6.11 4.20 14.50
N SER A 62 6.54 5.37 14.92
CA SER A 62 7.83 6.00 14.53
C SER A 62 9.09 5.15 14.79
N LYS A 63 9.00 4.15 15.68
CA LYS A 63 10.11 3.24 16.02
C LYS A 63 10.17 1.96 15.17
N ARG A 64 9.16 1.71 14.34
CA ARG A 64 9.08 0.49 13.51
C ARG A 64 9.40 0.82 12.06
N LYS A 65 10.16 -0.06 11.41
CA LYS A 65 10.41 0.06 9.98
C LYS A 65 9.14 -0.20 9.17
N ILE A 66 8.90 0.61 8.16
CA ILE A 66 7.79 0.48 7.23
C ILE A 66 8.30 -0.08 5.91
N ILE A 67 7.77 -1.22 5.52
CA ILE A 67 8.02 -1.86 4.23
C ILE A 67 6.77 -1.73 3.37
N SER A 68 6.87 -0.98 2.29
CA SER A 68 5.80 -0.80 1.32
C SER A 68 5.92 -1.81 0.21
N ILE A 69 4.87 -2.60 -0.03
CA ILE A 69 4.75 -3.45 -1.21
C ILE A 69 3.75 -2.78 -2.14
N PHE A 70 4.25 -2.25 -3.25
CA PHE A 70 3.44 -1.43 -4.15
C PHE A 70 3.20 -2.12 -5.49
N GLU A 71 1.94 -2.26 -5.85
CA GLU A 71 1.49 -2.71 -7.17
C GLU A 71 1.06 -1.49 -7.99
N PRO A 72 1.89 -1.00 -8.93
CA PRO A 72 1.49 0.09 -9.81
C PRO A 72 0.26 -0.29 -10.63
N HIS A 73 -0.71 0.61 -10.72
CA HIS A 73 -2.01 0.32 -11.34
C HIS A 73 -2.29 1.29 -12.49
N ARG A 74 -2.44 0.75 -13.71
CA ARG A 74 -2.61 1.43 -15.02
C ARG A 74 -1.37 2.18 -15.49
N TYR A 75 -0.96 1.94 -16.72
CA TYR A 75 0.14 2.66 -17.35
C TYR A 75 -0.13 4.15 -17.44
N SER A 76 -1.34 4.55 -17.83
CA SER A 76 -1.76 5.95 -17.95
C SER A 76 -1.57 6.72 -16.65
N ARG A 77 -2.04 6.16 -15.52
CA ARG A 77 -1.90 6.79 -14.20
C ARG A 77 -0.45 6.92 -13.77
N VAL A 78 0.32 5.83 -13.86
CA VAL A 78 1.72 5.84 -13.42
C VAL A 78 2.55 6.82 -14.25
N MET A 79 2.28 6.92 -15.54
CA MET A 79 2.99 7.85 -16.43
C MET A 79 2.60 9.30 -16.18
N SER A 80 1.31 9.61 -16.01
CA SER A 80 0.83 10.98 -15.76
C SER A 80 1.23 11.51 -14.38
N LEU A 81 1.28 10.66 -13.35
CA LEU A 81 1.60 11.03 -11.96
C LEU A 81 3.02 10.57 -11.55
N LYS A 82 3.92 10.40 -12.51
CA LYS A 82 5.26 9.86 -12.27
C LYS A 82 6.06 10.67 -11.25
N LYS A 83 5.93 12.00 -11.29
CA LYS A 83 6.61 12.92 -10.37
C LYS A 83 6.09 12.76 -8.96
N GLU A 84 4.78 12.67 -8.78
CA GLU A 84 4.09 12.51 -7.50
C GLU A 84 4.40 11.13 -6.90
N PHE A 85 4.31 10.06 -7.70
CA PHE A 85 4.70 8.72 -7.26
C PHE A 85 6.15 8.65 -6.78
N SER A 86 7.04 9.39 -7.42
CA SER A 86 8.46 9.36 -7.05
C SER A 86 8.73 9.91 -5.65
N ARG A 87 7.80 10.64 -5.05
CA ARG A 87 7.96 11.31 -3.74
C ARG A 87 7.07 10.75 -2.63
N CYS A 88 6.05 9.95 -2.98
CA CYS A 88 5.04 9.53 -2.02
C CYS A 88 5.51 8.46 -1.01
N PHE A 89 6.70 7.88 -1.20
CA PHE A 89 7.23 6.81 -0.35
C PHE A 89 8.27 7.30 0.68
N SER A 90 8.38 8.60 0.93
CA SER A 90 9.41 9.17 1.81
C SER A 90 9.38 8.68 3.26
N LYS A 91 8.27 8.08 3.72
CA LYS A 91 8.13 7.46 5.04
C LYS A 91 8.35 5.94 5.04
N SER A 92 8.65 5.34 3.90
CA SER A 92 9.01 3.92 3.80
C SER A 92 10.52 3.73 3.96
N ASN A 93 10.92 2.70 4.70
CA ASN A 93 12.32 2.29 4.79
C ASN A 93 12.73 1.42 3.58
N LEU A 94 11.76 0.69 3.03
CA LEU A 94 11.93 -0.13 1.83
C LEU A 94 10.65 -0.10 1.00
N VAL A 95 10.78 0.04 -0.31
CA VAL A 95 9.68 -0.11 -1.27
C VAL A 95 9.94 -1.31 -2.16
N ILE A 96 9.03 -2.26 -2.16
CA ILE A 96 9.03 -3.42 -3.04
C ILE A 96 8.02 -3.16 -4.14
N ILE A 97 8.50 -2.97 -5.38
CA ILE A 97 7.62 -2.71 -6.52
C ILE A 97 7.29 -4.03 -7.21
N CYS A 98 6.00 -4.31 -7.29
CA CYS A 98 5.44 -5.44 -8.02
C CYS A 98 5.24 -5.12 -9.51
N PRO A 99 4.94 -6.11 -10.37
CA PRO A 99 4.54 -5.86 -11.75
C PRO A 99 3.36 -4.90 -11.82
N LEU A 100 3.36 -4.05 -12.85
CA LEU A 100 2.24 -3.13 -13.08
C LEU A 100 0.98 -3.91 -13.47
N TYR A 101 -0.11 -3.65 -12.77
CA TYR A 101 -1.44 -4.16 -13.10
C TYR A 101 -2.12 -3.25 -14.12
N ALA A 102 -2.28 -3.75 -15.34
CA ALA A 102 -2.74 -2.95 -16.47
C ALA A 102 -4.23 -2.54 -16.39
N ALA A 103 -5.07 -3.29 -15.67
CA ALA A 103 -6.52 -3.04 -15.53
C ALA A 103 -7.25 -2.83 -16.88
N GLY A 104 -6.95 -3.67 -17.85
CA GLY A 104 -7.52 -3.62 -19.20
C GLY A 104 -6.81 -2.67 -20.18
N GLU A 105 -5.83 -1.89 -19.74
CA GLU A 105 -5.04 -1.08 -20.66
C GLU A 105 -4.08 -1.95 -21.49
N LYS A 106 -3.87 -1.57 -22.73
CA LYS A 106 -2.81 -2.16 -23.57
C LYS A 106 -1.43 -1.83 -22.98
N ARG A 107 -0.49 -2.76 -23.12
CA ARG A 107 0.89 -2.54 -22.68
C ARG A 107 1.45 -1.27 -23.31
N ASN A 108 1.96 -0.39 -22.47
CA ASN A 108 2.64 0.81 -22.93
C ASN A 108 4.17 0.57 -22.93
N PHE A 109 4.75 0.44 -24.11
CA PHE A 109 6.20 0.17 -24.28
C PHE A 109 7.10 1.35 -23.86
N LYS A 110 6.53 2.56 -23.66
CA LYS A 110 7.26 3.71 -23.13
C LYS A 110 7.43 3.65 -21.60
N PHE A 111 6.67 2.78 -20.91
CA PHE A 111 6.80 2.59 -19.47
C PHE A 111 7.94 1.63 -19.16
N ASP A 112 8.90 2.13 -18.41
CA ASP A 112 10.08 1.39 -17.94
C ASP A 112 10.01 1.32 -16.39
N LEU A 113 9.77 0.11 -15.88
CA LEU A 113 9.62 -0.14 -14.44
C LEU A 113 10.92 0.14 -13.67
N MET A 114 12.08 -0.15 -14.28
CA MET A 114 13.38 0.11 -13.63
C MET A 114 13.64 1.61 -13.51
N LYS A 115 13.37 2.39 -14.56
CA LYS A 115 13.46 3.85 -14.50
C LYS A 115 12.50 4.45 -13.49
N PHE A 116 11.30 3.88 -13.37
CA PHE A 116 10.32 4.29 -12.38
C PHE A 116 10.80 4.00 -10.95
N ALA A 117 11.32 2.80 -10.70
CA ALA A 117 11.90 2.40 -9.41
C ALA A 117 13.07 3.31 -9.00
N ASN A 118 14.00 3.58 -9.90
CA ASN A 118 15.14 4.48 -9.65
C ASN A 118 14.68 5.91 -9.32
N LEU A 119 13.62 6.38 -9.96
CA LEU A 119 13.06 7.70 -9.67
C LEU A 119 12.46 7.76 -8.25
N ILE A 120 11.77 6.71 -7.81
CA ILE A 120 11.26 6.59 -6.45
C ILE A 120 12.42 6.55 -5.46
N ALA A 121 13.42 5.71 -5.68
CA ALA A 121 14.59 5.62 -4.80
C ALA A 121 15.26 6.98 -4.61
N LYS A 122 15.46 7.72 -5.70
CA LYS A 122 16.08 9.04 -5.68
C LYS A 122 15.25 10.09 -4.93
N ASN A 123 13.96 10.20 -5.24
CA ASN A 123 13.13 11.33 -4.78
C ASN A 123 12.41 11.08 -3.46
N SER A 124 12.19 9.81 -3.08
CA SER A 124 11.68 9.42 -1.76
C SER A 124 12.80 9.11 -0.75
N HIS A 125 14.06 9.11 -1.19
CA HIS A 125 15.24 8.78 -0.36
C HIS A 125 15.09 7.44 0.37
N THR A 126 14.57 6.43 -0.31
CA THR A 126 14.29 5.10 0.24
C THR A 126 14.92 4.00 -0.61
N GLN A 127 15.17 2.85 0.00
CA GLN A 127 15.57 1.67 -0.76
C GLN A 127 14.41 1.16 -1.61
N VAL A 128 14.70 0.78 -2.85
CA VAL A 128 13.69 0.23 -3.76
C VAL A 128 14.20 -1.05 -4.40
N ILE A 129 13.36 -2.07 -4.38
CA ILE A 129 13.60 -3.32 -5.12
C ILE A 129 12.41 -3.62 -6.02
N ILE A 130 12.63 -4.40 -7.06
CA ILE A 130 11.60 -4.88 -7.97
C ILE A 130 11.48 -6.38 -7.81
N VAL A 131 10.25 -6.87 -7.68
CA VAL A 131 9.91 -8.28 -7.75
C VAL A 131 9.06 -8.54 -9.00
N ARG A 132 9.24 -9.69 -9.65
CA ARG A 132 8.56 -10.03 -10.91
C ARG A 132 7.37 -10.95 -10.72
N SER A 133 7.24 -11.55 -9.52
CA SER A 133 6.19 -12.51 -9.21
C SER A 133 5.93 -12.61 -7.71
N GLU A 134 4.79 -13.24 -7.36
CA GLU A 134 4.46 -13.62 -5.99
C GLU A 134 5.55 -14.50 -5.34
N ILE A 135 6.14 -15.40 -6.12
CA ILE A 135 7.20 -16.29 -5.64
C ILE A 135 8.45 -15.50 -5.25
N GLU A 136 8.86 -14.53 -6.07
CA GLU A 136 10.00 -13.66 -5.74
C GLU A 136 9.71 -12.81 -4.51
N LEU A 137 8.52 -12.24 -4.40
CA LEU A 137 8.07 -11.48 -3.22
C LEU A 137 8.16 -12.35 -1.96
N THR A 138 7.60 -13.55 -2.01
CA THR A 138 7.59 -14.48 -0.88
C THR A 138 9.00 -14.88 -0.45
N LYS A 139 9.87 -15.22 -1.42
CA LYS A 139 11.28 -15.55 -1.14
C LYS A 139 12.02 -14.38 -0.52
N PHE A 140 11.82 -13.17 -1.06
CA PHE A 140 12.45 -11.97 -0.54
C PHE A 140 12.02 -11.69 0.90
N LEU A 141 10.71 -11.70 1.18
CA LEU A 141 10.19 -11.45 2.53
C LEU A 141 10.68 -12.48 3.54
N LYS A 142 10.64 -13.78 3.18
CA LYS A 142 11.16 -14.85 4.06
C LYS A 142 12.63 -14.69 4.42
N LYS A 143 13.44 -14.17 3.50
CA LYS A 143 14.90 -14.04 3.69
C LYS A 143 15.29 -12.74 4.42
N ASN A 144 14.55 -11.65 4.23
CA ASN A 144 15.02 -10.31 4.58
C ASN A 144 14.20 -9.61 5.66
N LEU A 145 13.00 -10.10 5.99
CA LEU A 145 12.25 -9.53 7.12
C LEU A 145 12.96 -9.80 8.42
N ILE A 146 13.11 -8.74 9.19
CA ILE A 146 13.60 -8.82 10.56
C ILE A 146 12.36 -8.95 11.49
N SER A 147 12.47 -8.60 12.73
CA SER A 147 11.36 -8.59 13.68
C SER A 147 10.84 -7.16 13.88
N ASN A 148 9.56 -7.01 14.19
CA ASN A 148 8.93 -5.74 14.56
C ASN A 148 8.82 -4.71 13.41
N GLU A 149 8.59 -5.19 12.19
CA GLU A 149 8.36 -4.36 11.01
C GLU A 149 6.86 -4.25 10.70
N ILE A 150 6.48 -3.21 9.95
CA ILE A 150 5.13 -3.00 9.43
C ILE A 150 5.20 -3.17 7.91
N ILE A 151 4.48 -4.15 7.40
CA ILE A 151 4.42 -4.46 5.98
C ILE A 151 3.05 -4.03 5.45
N ILE A 152 3.04 -3.15 4.45
CA ILE A 152 1.81 -2.60 3.87
C ILE A 152 1.79 -2.93 2.39
N GLY A 153 0.86 -3.78 1.97
CA GLY A 153 0.56 -3.98 0.56
C GLY A 153 -0.40 -2.93 0.06
N MET A 154 -0.01 -2.22 -0.98
CA MET A 154 -0.77 -1.13 -1.58
C MET A 154 -0.98 -1.37 -3.07
N GLY A 155 -2.25 -1.32 -3.49
CA GLY A 155 -2.61 -1.51 -4.88
C GLY A 155 -4.06 -1.93 -5.08
N ALA A 156 -4.59 -1.74 -6.29
CA ALA A 156 -5.97 -2.03 -6.63
C ALA A 156 -6.16 -3.35 -7.41
N GLY A 157 -5.08 -4.08 -7.67
CA GLY A 157 -5.08 -5.33 -8.44
C GLY A 157 -4.95 -6.59 -7.57
N VAL A 158 -3.91 -7.39 -7.82
CA VAL A 158 -3.75 -8.74 -7.25
C VAL A 158 -2.94 -8.79 -5.96
N ILE A 159 -2.30 -7.70 -5.55
CA ILE A 159 -1.38 -7.67 -4.40
C ILE A 159 -2.04 -8.16 -3.10
N SER A 160 -3.31 -7.82 -2.89
CA SER A 160 -4.08 -8.29 -1.73
C SER A 160 -4.13 -9.83 -1.65
N LYS A 161 -4.32 -10.51 -2.79
CA LYS A 161 -4.30 -11.98 -2.87
C LYS A 161 -2.93 -12.55 -2.56
N TRP A 162 -1.85 -11.90 -3.03
CA TRP A 162 -0.47 -12.33 -2.74
C TRP A 162 -0.17 -12.26 -1.26
N LEU A 163 -0.58 -11.16 -0.61
CA LEU A 163 -0.37 -10.99 0.84
C LEU A 163 -1.15 -12.02 1.66
N MET A 164 -2.39 -12.33 1.29
CA MET A 164 -3.19 -13.33 1.99
C MET A 164 -2.56 -14.73 1.95
N ARG A 165 -1.82 -15.07 0.89
CA ARG A 165 -1.12 -16.35 0.74
C ARG A 165 0.21 -16.42 1.51
N LEU A 166 0.70 -15.32 2.07
CA LEU A 166 1.88 -15.29 2.94
C LEU A 166 1.58 -15.77 4.36
N LYS A 167 0.31 -15.83 4.72
CA LYS A 167 -0.17 -16.28 6.03
C LYS A 167 0.17 -17.75 6.25
#